data_ce6056493bddde5bfdca47d86bf73855
#
_entry.id   ce6056493bddde5bfdca47d86bf73855
#
_cell.length_a   1.000
_cell.length_b   1.000
_cell.length_c   1.000
_cell.angle_alpha   90.00
_cell.angle_beta   90.00
_cell.angle_gamma   90.00
#
_symmetry.space_group_name_H-M   'P 1'
#
loop_
_entity.id
_entity.type
_entity.pdbx_description
1 polymer ?
#
loop_
_entity_poly.entity_id
_entity_poly.type
_entity_poly.pdbx_seq_one_letter_code
_entity_poly.pdbx_strand_id
1 'polypeptide(L)'
;MIILALIVVIAALLVGMVFTMMPNMAKQDTKLKFKSNSTLTKGDSLKIKLTDANGTAIANQTVNITIKDKKGASDSHSVVTNEKGVGTLKLDKNSGKYNVTVSYGGNDKYNGCNATKKITIEEKVAEAQVTSSSSQSSSSSESSSGYDVDNLPPTNDPYPETDRHYIDEYHIKQEYADGYMRTVDVRTGEIHSLGFK
;
A
#
# COMPACT_ATOMS: atom_id res chain seq x y z
N MET A 1 12.26 65.84 24.75
CA MET A 1 12.76 64.62 25.40
C MET A 1 11.62 63.78 25.94
N ILE A 2 10.68 64.28 26.72
CA ILE A 2 9.57 63.48 27.31
C ILE A 2 8.66 62.86 26.24
N ILE A 3 8.32 63.53 25.14
CA ILE A 3 7.49 63.04 24.05
C ILE A 3 8.15 61.86 23.34
N LEU A 4 9.46 61.89 23.10
CA LEU A 4 10.21 60.84 22.47
C LEU A 4 10.24 59.56 23.33
N ALA A 5 10.41 59.74 24.63
CA ALA A 5 10.36 58.60 25.58
C ALA A 5 8.97 57.94 25.65
N LEU A 6 7.90 58.76 25.55
CA LEU A 6 6.53 58.27 25.54
C LEU A 6 6.22 57.45 24.27
N ILE A 7 6.71 57.91 23.11
CA ILE A 7 6.54 57.19 21.83
C ILE A 7 7.25 55.83 21.87
N VAL A 8 8.46 55.77 22.45
CA VAL A 8 9.20 54.48 22.58
C VAL A 8 8.47 53.50 23.50
N VAL A 9 7.92 54.01 24.62
CA VAL A 9 7.14 53.14 25.55
C VAL A 9 5.86 52.64 24.88
N ILE A 10 5.13 53.48 24.15
CA ILE A 10 3.92 53.06 23.42
C ILE A 10 4.26 52.03 22.33
N ALA A 11 5.35 52.26 21.57
CA ALA A 11 5.81 51.30 20.56
C ALA A 11 6.21 49.93 21.17
N ALA A 12 6.89 49.96 22.32
CA ALA A 12 7.25 48.70 23.03
C ALA A 12 6.01 47.98 23.56
N LEU A 13 5.01 48.70 24.06
CA LEU A 13 3.74 48.08 24.52
C LEU A 13 2.93 47.51 23.36
N LEU A 14 2.89 48.18 22.20
CA LEU A 14 2.21 47.68 21.00
C LEU A 14 2.89 46.41 20.45
N VAL A 15 4.23 46.36 20.41
CA VAL A 15 4.98 45.19 20.02
C VAL A 15 4.76 44.01 20.99
N GLY A 16 4.75 44.30 22.30
CA GLY A 16 4.44 43.30 23.34
C GLY A 16 3.02 42.75 23.20
N MET A 17 2.04 43.59 22.86
CA MET A 17 0.63 43.21 22.71
C MET A 17 0.40 42.31 21.45
N VAL A 18 1.13 42.61 20.37
CA VAL A 18 1.08 41.75 19.14
C VAL A 18 1.70 40.37 19.41
N PHE A 19 2.77 40.28 20.22
CA PHE A 19 3.41 39.01 20.55
C PHE A 19 2.54 38.13 21.45
N THR A 20 1.68 38.69 22.30
CA THR A 20 0.78 37.93 23.18
C THR A 20 -0.52 37.50 22.47
N MET A 21 -0.84 38.03 21.30
CA MET A 21 -2.00 37.69 20.50
C MET A 21 -1.71 36.66 19.39
N MET A 22 -0.50 36.06 19.32
CA MET A 22 -0.31 34.91 18.47
C MET A 22 -1.13 33.74 19.04
N PRO A 23 -2.22 33.31 18.38
CA PRO A 23 -2.93 32.13 18.85
C PRO A 23 -1.95 30.98 18.85
N ASN A 24 -1.76 30.41 20.01
CA ASN A 24 -1.07 29.11 20.13
C ASN A 24 -1.93 28.10 19.36
N MET A 25 -1.73 28.02 18.04
CA MET A 25 -2.48 27.11 17.20
C MET A 25 -2.13 25.70 17.65
N ALA A 26 -3.04 25.08 18.38
CA ALA A 26 -2.92 23.68 18.76
C ALA A 26 -2.66 22.87 17.48
N LYS A 27 -1.57 22.10 17.49
CA LYS A 27 -1.22 21.24 16.34
C LYS A 27 -2.36 20.28 16.06
N GLN A 28 -2.62 20.03 14.79
CA GLN A 28 -3.65 19.10 14.36
C GLN A 28 -3.15 17.66 14.50
N ASP A 29 -4.01 16.79 15.00
CA ASP A 29 -3.71 15.36 15.09
C ASP A 29 -3.62 14.74 13.71
N THR A 30 -2.77 13.73 13.59
CA THR A 30 -2.53 13.01 12.35
C THR A 30 -2.74 11.51 12.51
N LYS A 31 -2.94 10.82 11.38
CA LYS A 31 -3.13 9.36 11.32
C LYS A 31 -2.29 8.77 10.20
N LEU A 32 -1.57 7.69 10.52
CA LEU A 32 -0.89 6.84 9.54
C LEU A 32 -1.66 5.53 9.35
N LYS A 33 -1.89 5.17 8.07
CA LYS A 33 -2.52 3.89 7.69
C LYS A 33 -1.69 3.18 6.64
N PHE A 34 -1.58 1.86 6.75
CA PHE A 34 -1.05 1.03 5.67
C PHE A 34 -2.10 0.86 4.57
N LYS A 35 -1.71 1.09 3.32
CA LYS A 35 -2.53 0.89 2.12
C LYS A 35 -2.24 -0.45 1.45
N SER A 36 -1.06 -1.01 1.69
CA SER A 36 -0.67 -2.34 1.18
C SER A 36 -1.28 -3.47 1.99
N ASN A 37 -1.46 -4.61 1.36
CA ASN A 37 -1.87 -5.86 1.99
C ASN A 37 -0.86 -6.31 3.07
N SER A 38 -1.22 -7.35 3.82
CA SER A 38 -0.33 -7.95 4.82
C SER A 38 0.66 -8.93 4.18
N THR A 39 0.34 -9.44 3.00
CA THR A 39 1.22 -10.27 2.18
C THR A 39 1.63 -9.48 0.96
N LEU A 40 2.92 -9.46 0.68
CA LEU A 40 3.58 -8.75 -0.44
C LEU A 40 4.63 -9.68 -1.04
N THR A 41 4.93 -9.49 -2.31
CA THR A 41 5.97 -10.23 -3.01
C THR A 41 7.28 -9.44 -3.00
N LYS A 42 8.42 -10.11 -3.09
CA LYS A 42 9.72 -9.44 -3.23
C LYS A 42 9.71 -8.51 -4.45
N GLY A 43 10.04 -7.24 -4.23
CA GLY A 43 9.99 -6.19 -5.23
C GLY A 43 8.71 -5.37 -5.24
N ASP A 44 7.68 -5.79 -4.51
CA ASP A 44 6.46 -5.00 -4.33
C ASP A 44 6.71 -3.71 -3.56
N SER A 45 5.76 -2.81 -3.62
CA SER A 45 5.82 -1.54 -2.92
C SER A 45 4.93 -1.51 -1.70
N LEU A 46 5.53 -1.24 -0.56
CA LEU A 46 4.80 -0.88 0.66
C LEU A 46 4.27 0.55 0.52
N LYS A 47 2.95 0.72 0.65
CA LYS A 47 2.29 2.02 0.57
C LYS A 47 1.68 2.37 1.92
N ILE A 48 1.92 3.59 2.38
CA ILE A 48 1.32 4.17 3.59
C ILE A 48 0.56 5.44 3.22
N LYS A 49 -0.40 5.83 4.03
CA LYS A 49 -1.13 7.09 3.86
C LYS A 49 -1.10 7.89 5.15
N LEU A 50 -0.67 9.16 5.06
CA LEU A 50 -0.70 10.15 6.13
C LEU A 50 -1.88 11.09 5.89
N THR A 51 -2.71 11.28 6.94
CA THR A 51 -3.85 12.21 6.93
C THR A 51 -3.92 12.98 8.23
N ASP A 52 -4.64 14.09 8.24
CA ASP A 52 -5.08 14.73 9.47
C ASP A 52 -6.21 13.93 10.15
N ALA A 53 -6.72 14.44 11.26
CA ALA A 53 -7.80 13.83 12.02
C ALA A 53 -9.09 13.68 11.21
N ASN A 54 -9.35 14.59 10.26
CA ASN A 54 -10.53 14.64 9.39
C ASN A 54 -10.40 13.74 8.15
N GLY A 55 -9.21 13.15 7.93
CA GLY A 55 -8.94 12.31 6.77
C GLY A 55 -8.37 13.04 5.56
N THR A 56 -8.08 14.35 5.68
CA THR A 56 -7.42 15.15 4.63
C THR A 56 -6.00 14.66 4.43
N ALA A 57 -5.59 14.50 3.20
CA ALA A 57 -4.24 14.06 2.86
C ALA A 57 -3.18 15.10 3.25
N ILE A 58 -2.08 14.64 3.84
CA ILE A 58 -0.95 15.51 4.17
C ILE A 58 0.21 15.16 3.25
N ALA A 59 0.50 16.08 2.33
CA ALA A 59 1.55 15.95 1.32
C ALA A 59 2.90 16.49 1.82
N ASN A 60 3.96 16.11 1.10
CA ASN A 60 5.33 16.64 1.29
C ASN A 60 5.87 16.45 2.72
N GLN A 61 5.46 15.37 3.40
CA GLN A 61 5.95 15.03 4.73
C GLN A 61 6.86 13.81 4.68
N THR A 62 7.95 13.88 5.42
CA THR A 62 8.85 12.74 5.59
C THR A 62 8.28 11.77 6.62
N VAL A 63 8.13 10.52 6.22
CA VAL A 63 7.70 9.41 7.09
C VAL A 63 8.83 8.39 7.16
N ASN A 64 9.22 8.03 8.36
CA ASN A 64 10.22 6.99 8.60
C ASN A 64 9.55 5.62 8.67
N ILE A 65 10.17 4.64 8.03
CA ILE A 65 9.68 3.26 7.96
C ILE A 65 10.79 2.35 8.49
N THR A 66 10.52 1.65 9.58
CA THR A 66 11.45 0.67 10.15
C THR A 66 10.88 -0.74 9.93
N ILE A 67 11.66 -1.59 9.28
CA ILE A 67 11.32 -2.99 8.99
C ILE A 67 12.18 -3.88 9.87
N LYS A 68 11.55 -4.63 10.77
CA LYS A 68 12.23 -5.53 11.70
C LYS A 68 11.89 -6.99 11.38
N ASP A 69 12.90 -7.83 11.23
CA ASP A 69 12.75 -9.25 11.04
C ASP A 69 12.50 -10.01 12.35
N LYS A 70 12.23 -11.32 12.27
CA LYS A 70 12.03 -12.18 13.44
C LYS A 70 13.28 -12.34 14.31
N LYS A 71 14.48 -12.13 13.75
CA LYS A 71 15.76 -12.25 14.45
C LYS A 71 16.16 -10.95 15.17
N GLY A 72 15.38 -9.88 14.97
CA GLY A 72 15.60 -8.59 15.59
C GLY A 72 16.42 -7.62 14.75
N ALA A 73 16.93 -8.03 13.59
CA ALA A 73 17.58 -7.12 12.66
C ALA A 73 16.55 -6.10 12.11
N SER A 74 16.94 -4.84 12.11
CA SER A 74 16.07 -3.73 11.67
C SER A 74 16.74 -2.93 10.56
N ASP A 75 15.93 -2.49 9.63
CA ASP A 75 16.31 -1.63 8.53
C ASP A 75 15.37 -0.42 8.47
N SER A 76 15.91 0.76 8.26
CA SER A 76 15.17 2.02 8.34
C SER A 76 15.28 2.78 7.02
N HIS A 77 14.14 3.24 6.54
CA HIS A 77 13.98 4.00 5.32
C HIS A 77 13.16 5.27 5.60
N SER A 78 13.30 6.26 4.72
CA SER A 78 12.46 7.46 4.74
C SER A 78 11.79 7.63 3.40
N VAL A 79 10.50 7.98 3.41
CA VAL A 79 9.72 8.28 2.22
C VAL A 79 9.00 9.61 2.38
N VAL A 80 8.80 10.32 1.28
CA VAL A 80 8.04 11.58 1.26
C VAL A 80 6.63 11.31 0.73
N THR A 81 5.63 11.85 1.40
CA THR A 81 4.24 11.73 0.97
C THR A 81 3.94 12.62 -0.24
N ASN A 82 3.25 12.05 -1.24
CA ASN A 82 2.79 12.78 -2.42
C ASN A 82 1.53 13.62 -2.11
N GLU A 83 0.95 14.29 -3.12
CA GLU A 83 -0.26 15.13 -3.00
C GLU A 83 -1.47 14.40 -2.40
N LYS A 84 -1.56 13.08 -2.55
CA LYS A 84 -2.60 12.23 -1.96
C LYS A 84 -2.26 11.75 -0.54
N GLY A 85 -1.16 12.26 0.04
CA GLY A 85 -0.65 11.86 1.34
C GLY A 85 -0.04 10.45 1.36
N VAL A 86 0.32 9.89 0.20
CA VAL A 86 0.83 8.52 0.09
C VAL A 86 2.34 8.51 -0.02
N GLY A 87 2.99 7.79 0.90
CA GLY A 87 4.40 7.42 0.82
C GLY A 87 4.54 5.99 0.29
N THR A 88 5.54 5.75 -0.55
CA THR A 88 5.79 4.45 -1.20
C THR A 88 7.23 4.04 -0.99
N LEU A 89 7.44 2.82 -0.48
CA LEU A 89 8.75 2.19 -0.32
C LEU A 89 8.78 0.89 -1.11
N LYS A 90 9.71 0.75 -2.07
CA LYS A 90 9.95 -0.52 -2.75
C LYS A 90 10.63 -1.48 -1.78
N LEU A 91 10.09 -2.69 -1.65
CA LEU A 91 10.62 -3.71 -0.75
C LEU A 91 11.65 -4.58 -1.49
N ASP A 92 12.88 -4.53 -1.00
CA ASP A 92 13.94 -5.45 -1.42
C ASP A 92 14.36 -6.30 -0.21
N LYS A 93 13.44 -7.14 0.24
CA LYS A 93 13.63 -8.05 1.37
C LYS A 93 13.38 -9.48 0.92
N ASN A 94 14.11 -10.41 1.52
CA ASN A 94 13.89 -11.83 1.29
C ASN A 94 12.53 -12.25 1.86
N SER A 95 12.05 -13.40 1.39
CA SER A 95 10.82 -13.99 1.92
C SER A 95 10.90 -14.18 3.43
N GLY A 96 9.81 -13.85 4.12
CA GLY A 96 9.77 -13.90 5.58
C GLY A 96 8.69 -13.04 6.20
N LYS A 97 8.60 -13.09 7.53
CA LYS A 97 7.66 -12.27 8.30
C LYS A 97 8.39 -11.12 8.97
N TYR A 98 7.87 -9.92 8.82
CA TYR A 98 8.45 -8.67 9.28
C TYR A 98 7.45 -7.86 10.10
N ASN A 99 7.94 -7.14 11.11
CA ASN A 99 7.20 -6.08 11.76
C ASN A 99 7.61 -4.74 11.13
N VAL A 100 6.65 -4.03 10.55
CA VAL A 100 6.87 -2.72 9.95
C VAL A 100 6.26 -1.66 10.83
N THR A 101 7.09 -0.74 11.30
CA THR A 101 6.66 0.46 12.04
C THR A 101 6.88 1.67 11.15
N VAL A 102 5.84 2.47 10.99
CA VAL A 102 5.88 3.74 10.27
C VAL A 102 5.69 4.88 11.27
N SER A 103 6.48 5.94 11.16
CA SER A 103 6.49 7.06 12.10
C SER A 103 6.58 8.39 11.36
N TYR A 104 5.70 9.30 11.70
CA TYR A 104 5.73 10.70 11.31
C TYR A 104 6.03 11.55 12.53
N GLY A 105 7.09 12.36 12.47
CA GLY A 105 7.55 13.17 13.62
C GLY A 105 6.71 14.40 13.91
N GLY A 106 5.80 14.77 13.00
CA GLY A 106 5.06 16.04 13.09
C GLY A 106 5.86 17.24 12.57
N ASN A 107 5.25 18.40 12.63
CA ASN A 107 5.86 19.70 12.34
C ASN A 107 5.14 20.81 13.15
N ASP A 108 5.31 22.07 12.78
CA ASP A 108 4.67 23.19 13.50
C ASP A 108 3.13 23.18 13.44
N LYS A 109 2.56 22.55 12.41
CA LYS A 109 1.11 22.47 12.17
C LYS A 109 0.50 21.13 12.63
N TYR A 110 1.28 20.05 12.61
CA TYR A 110 0.78 18.69 12.79
C TYR A 110 1.50 17.97 13.94
N ASN A 111 0.73 17.22 14.71
CA ASN A 111 1.25 16.28 15.69
C ASN A 111 1.86 15.06 14.99
N GLY A 112 2.88 14.47 15.61
CA GLY A 112 3.44 13.20 15.16
C GLY A 112 2.49 12.04 15.40
N CYS A 113 2.65 10.96 14.62
CA CYS A 113 1.92 9.72 14.80
C CYS A 113 2.74 8.51 14.34
N ASN A 114 2.35 7.33 14.78
CA ASN A 114 2.96 6.08 14.33
C ASN A 114 1.90 5.01 14.07
N ALA A 115 2.28 3.97 13.32
CA ALA A 115 1.49 2.77 13.13
C ALA A 115 2.42 1.58 12.91
N THR A 116 2.00 0.40 13.35
CA THR A 116 2.75 -0.85 13.17
C THR A 116 1.87 -1.91 12.53
N LYS A 117 2.44 -2.67 11.59
CA LYS A 117 1.77 -3.78 10.89
C LYS A 117 2.75 -4.94 10.71
N LYS A 118 2.28 -6.16 10.91
CA LYS A 118 3.00 -7.36 10.50
C LYS A 118 2.76 -7.59 9.03
N ILE A 119 3.83 -7.81 8.26
CA ILE A 119 3.76 -8.17 6.85
C ILE A 119 4.50 -9.48 6.61
N THR A 120 4.06 -10.23 5.61
CA THR A 120 4.75 -11.38 5.07
C THR A 120 5.26 -10.98 3.69
N ILE A 121 6.53 -11.25 3.41
CA ILE A 121 7.10 -11.10 2.07
C ILE A 121 7.31 -12.50 1.52
N GLU A 122 6.76 -12.77 0.34
CA GLU A 122 6.90 -14.00 -0.41
C GLU A 122 7.92 -13.81 -1.52
N GLU A 123 8.59 -14.90 -1.92
CA GLU A 123 9.52 -14.85 -3.04
C GLU A 123 8.72 -14.69 -4.33
N LYS A 124 9.16 -13.79 -5.20
CA LYS A 124 8.61 -13.76 -6.55
C LYS A 124 9.11 -15.02 -7.26
N VAL A 125 8.21 -15.97 -7.51
CA VAL A 125 8.55 -17.09 -8.37
C VAL A 125 8.94 -16.50 -9.72
N ALA A 126 10.19 -16.71 -10.14
CA ALA A 126 10.66 -16.21 -11.42
C ALA A 126 9.86 -16.91 -12.51
N GLU A 127 9.10 -16.14 -13.26
CA GLU A 127 8.49 -16.59 -14.52
C GLU A 127 9.62 -17.09 -15.40
N ALA A 128 9.68 -18.40 -15.62
CA ALA A 128 10.63 -18.99 -16.55
C ALA A 128 10.33 -18.39 -17.92
N GLN A 129 11.27 -17.57 -18.43
CA GLN A 129 11.24 -17.10 -19.80
C GLN A 129 11.24 -18.33 -20.71
N VAL A 130 10.10 -18.66 -21.26
CA VAL A 130 10.01 -19.59 -22.39
C VAL A 130 10.47 -18.81 -23.62
N THR A 131 11.74 -18.93 -23.93
CA THR A 131 12.24 -18.58 -25.26
C THR A 131 11.61 -19.54 -26.26
N SER A 132 10.70 -18.99 -27.06
CA SER A 132 10.15 -19.67 -28.22
C SER A 132 11.27 -20.06 -29.19
N SER A 133 11.52 -21.36 -29.30
CA SER A 133 12.11 -21.94 -30.50
C SER A 133 11.22 -23.08 -30.98
N SER A 134 10.63 -22.84 -32.14
CA SER A 134 9.86 -23.79 -32.92
C SER A 134 10.71 -25.02 -33.27
N SER A 135 10.20 -26.23 -32.95
CA SER A 135 10.34 -27.38 -33.79
C SER A 135 9.38 -28.49 -33.38
N GLN A 136 8.65 -28.91 -34.34
CA GLN A 136 7.66 -29.98 -34.42
C GLN A 136 8.30 -31.35 -34.17
N SER A 137 7.73 -32.23 -33.33
CA SER A 137 7.29 -33.56 -33.69
C SER A 137 6.91 -34.45 -32.50
N SER A 138 5.73 -34.98 -32.57
CA SER A 138 5.19 -36.32 -32.22
C SER A 138 5.42 -36.95 -30.85
N SER A 139 4.27 -37.19 -30.18
CA SER A 139 3.81 -38.36 -29.44
C SER A 139 4.54 -38.78 -28.15
N SER A 140 3.87 -38.59 -27.02
CA SER A 140 3.32 -39.66 -26.18
C SER A 140 2.73 -39.09 -24.88
N SER A 141 1.54 -39.54 -24.59
CA SER A 141 0.70 -39.37 -23.42
C SER A 141 1.42 -39.31 -22.09
N GLU A 142 1.23 -38.21 -21.34
CA GLU A 142 0.99 -38.26 -19.89
C GLU A 142 0.01 -37.16 -19.52
N SER A 143 -1.08 -37.58 -18.90
CA SER A 143 -2.21 -36.77 -18.48
C SER A 143 -1.82 -35.87 -17.29
N SER A 144 -1.44 -34.63 -17.51
CA SER A 144 -1.58 -33.60 -16.52
C SER A 144 -2.83 -32.79 -16.87
N SER A 145 -3.92 -33.03 -16.17
CA SER A 145 -5.15 -32.25 -16.26
C SER A 145 -4.93 -30.88 -15.60
N GLY A 146 -4.21 -30.02 -16.29
CA GLY A 146 -4.13 -28.61 -15.95
C GLY A 146 -5.20 -27.85 -16.73
N TYR A 147 -5.83 -26.90 -16.09
CA TYR A 147 -6.71 -25.93 -16.73
C TYR A 147 -5.89 -24.68 -17.07
N ASP A 148 -6.31 -23.93 -18.08
CA ASP A 148 -5.75 -22.64 -18.44
C ASP A 148 -6.86 -21.63 -18.74
N VAL A 149 -6.48 -20.41 -19.15
CA VAL A 149 -7.45 -19.33 -19.40
C VAL A 149 -8.45 -19.68 -20.52
N ASP A 150 -8.08 -20.58 -21.44
CA ASP A 150 -8.92 -20.98 -22.57
C ASP A 150 -9.72 -22.27 -22.31
N ASN A 151 -9.32 -23.05 -21.31
CA ASN A 151 -9.89 -24.35 -20.99
C ASN A 151 -10.19 -24.47 -19.49
N LEU A 152 -11.24 -23.82 -19.03
CA LEU A 152 -11.71 -23.84 -17.65
C LEU A 152 -12.81 -24.90 -17.44
N PRO A 153 -13.00 -25.36 -16.18
CA PRO A 153 -14.14 -26.23 -15.85
C PRO A 153 -15.46 -25.60 -16.28
N PRO A 154 -16.41 -26.39 -16.80
CA PRO A 154 -17.70 -25.86 -17.23
C PRO A 154 -18.45 -25.17 -16.10
N THR A 155 -19.22 -24.20 -16.44
CA THR A 155 -20.12 -23.49 -15.52
C THR A 155 -21.57 -23.76 -15.88
N ASN A 156 -22.44 -23.81 -14.88
CA ASN A 156 -23.90 -23.84 -15.07
C ASN A 156 -24.51 -22.44 -14.99
N ASP A 157 -23.67 -21.39 -15.01
CA ASP A 157 -24.15 -20.02 -14.96
C ASP A 157 -24.91 -19.69 -16.27
N PRO A 158 -26.17 -19.22 -16.21
CA PRO A 158 -26.97 -18.90 -17.39
C PRO A 158 -26.57 -17.60 -18.07
N TYR A 159 -25.75 -16.78 -17.44
CA TYR A 159 -25.34 -15.49 -17.95
C TYR A 159 -24.00 -15.58 -18.69
N PRO A 160 -23.81 -14.80 -19.75
CA PRO A 160 -22.57 -14.80 -20.49
C PRO A 160 -21.42 -14.25 -19.65
N GLU A 161 -20.25 -14.86 -19.81
CA GLU A 161 -19.00 -14.37 -19.25
C GLU A 161 -18.62 -13.04 -19.88
N THR A 162 -18.22 -12.07 -19.06
CA THR A 162 -17.86 -10.71 -19.48
C THR A 162 -16.37 -10.42 -19.38
N ASP A 163 -15.67 -11.09 -18.45
CA ASP A 163 -14.22 -10.95 -18.27
C ASP A 163 -13.60 -12.22 -17.70
N ARG A 164 -12.34 -12.47 -18.09
CA ARG A 164 -11.55 -13.61 -17.69
C ARG A 164 -10.07 -13.26 -17.67
N HIS A 165 -9.43 -13.39 -16.51
CA HIS A 165 -8.00 -13.11 -16.39
C HIS A 165 -7.36 -13.84 -15.20
N TYR A 166 -6.05 -14.06 -15.27
CA TYR A 166 -5.28 -14.54 -14.12
C TYR A 166 -5.22 -13.47 -13.03
N ILE A 167 -5.54 -13.85 -11.80
CA ILE A 167 -5.36 -13.00 -10.61
C ILE A 167 -4.06 -13.32 -9.87
N ASP A 168 -3.55 -14.53 -10.05
CA ASP A 168 -2.22 -15.00 -9.64
C ASP A 168 -1.80 -16.21 -10.52
N GLU A 169 -0.68 -16.86 -10.21
CA GLU A 169 -0.10 -17.96 -10.99
C GLU A 169 -1.03 -19.18 -11.15
N TYR A 170 -1.93 -19.38 -10.19
CA TYR A 170 -2.77 -20.60 -10.14
C TYR A 170 -4.27 -20.31 -10.19
N HIS A 171 -4.68 -19.06 -10.20
CA HIS A 171 -6.08 -18.72 -10.12
C HIS A 171 -6.50 -17.78 -11.26
N ILE A 172 -7.56 -18.19 -11.93
CA ILE A 172 -8.25 -17.39 -12.94
C ILE A 172 -9.55 -16.87 -12.33
N LYS A 173 -9.77 -15.55 -12.45
CA LYS A 173 -11.05 -14.92 -12.12
C LYS A 173 -11.91 -14.86 -13.38
N GLN A 174 -13.18 -15.22 -13.22
CA GLN A 174 -14.23 -15.03 -14.24
C GLN A 174 -15.31 -14.11 -13.68
N GLU A 175 -15.76 -13.16 -14.49
CA GLU A 175 -16.89 -12.28 -14.20
C GLU A 175 -18.03 -12.53 -15.21
N TYR A 176 -19.27 -12.46 -14.75
CA TYR A 176 -20.46 -12.72 -15.53
C TYR A 176 -21.36 -11.48 -15.62
N ALA A 177 -22.24 -11.45 -16.61
CA ALA A 177 -23.08 -10.29 -16.92
C ALA A 177 -24.07 -9.91 -15.80
N ASP A 178 -24.40 -10.83 -14.91
CA ASP A 178 -25.25 -10.60 -13.74
C ASP A 178 -24.46 -10.06 -12.52
N GLY A 179 -23.13 -9.90 -12.66
CA GLY A 179 -22.23 -9.48 -11.58
C GLY A 179 -21.71 -10.63 -10.72
N TYR A 180 -22.06 -11.88 -11.04
CA TYR A 180 -21.45 -13.04 -10.38
C TYR A 180 -19.97 -13.15 -10.73
N MET A 181 -19.17 -13.59 -9.75
CA MET A 181 -17.73 -13.80 -9.91
C MET A 181 -17.32 -15.14 -9.30
N ARG A 182 -16.42 -15.83 -9.97
CA ARG A 182 -15.77 -17.05 -9.43
C ARG A 182 -14.27 -17.02 -9.68
N THR A 183 -13.55 -17.82 -8.91
CA THR A 183 -12.13 -18.10 -9.12
C THR A 183 -11.94 -19.58 -9.35
N VAL A 184 -11.08 -19.95 -10.29
CA VAL A 184 -10.72 -21.32 -10.59
C VAL A 184 -9.23 -21.53 -10.32
N ASP A 185 -8.87 -22.54 -9.52
CA ASP A 185 -7.48 -23.02 -9.40
C ASP A 185 -7.15 -23.88 -10.64
N VAL A 186 -6.23 -23.42 -11.47
CA VAL A 186 -5.87 -24.07 -12.75
C VAL A 186 -5.18 -25.42 -12.59
N ARG A 187 -4.63 -25.72 -11.41
CA ARG A 187 -3.97 -27.01 -11.14
C ARG A 187 -4.98 -28.10 -10.81
N THR A 188 -6.03 -27.72 -10.08
CA THR A 188 -7.01 -28.67 -9.51
C THR A 188 -8.37 -28.59 -10.16
N GLY A 189 -8.68 -27.47 -10.83
CA GLY A 189 -10.03 -27.14 -11.31
C GLY A 189 -11.01 -26.78 -10.19
N GLU A 190 -10.51 -26.58 -8.96
CA GLU A 190 -11.36 -26.17 -7.84
C GLU A 190 -11.94 -24.78 -8.07
N ILE A 191 -13.24 -24.67 -7.81
CA ILE A 191 -14.00 -23.45 -8.06
C ILE A 191 -14.41 -22.82 -6.75
N HIS A 192 -14.03 -21.56 -6.54
CA HIS A 192 -14.45 -20.74 -5.43
C HIS A 192 -15.37 -19.63 -5.89
N SER A 193 -16.59 -19.58 -5.37
CA SER A 193 -17.50 -18.47 -5.60
C SER A 193 -17.03 -17.26 -4.81
N LEU A 194 -16.88 -16.11 -5.49
CA LEU A 194 -16.58 -14.83 -4.88
C LEU A 194 -17.86 -14.00 -4.60
N GLY A 195 -19.03 -14.49 -5.05
CA GLY A 195 -20.30 -13.80 -4.90
C GLY A 195 -20.56 -12.77 -6.00
N PHE A 196 -21.49 -11.85 -5.74
CA PHE A 196 -21.88 -10.79 -6.65
C PHE A 196 -21.16 -9.49 -6.31
N LYS A 197 -20.95 -8.67 -7.33
CA LYS A 197 -20.30 -7.35 -7.27
C LYS A 197 -21.26 -6.30 -6.68
#